data_de4e53dcca32db7a6229a3c557061352
#
_entry.id   de4e53dcca32db7a6229a3c557061352
#
_cell.length_a   1.000
_cell.length_b   1.000
_cell.length_c   1.000
_cell.angle_alpha   90.00
_cell.angle_beta   90.00
_cell.angle_gamma   90.00
#
_symmetry.space_group_name_H-M   'P 1'
#
loop_
_entity.id
_entity.type
_entity.pdbx_description
1 polymer ?
#
loop_
_entity_poly.entity_id
_entity_poly.type
_entity_poly.pdbx_seq_one_letter_code
_entity_poly.pdbx_strand_id
1 'polypeptide(L)'
;MNRTSPHYCRRSVLSLLISALIYAPPGMAAFTSNVIGVVNDETVDGSQKVDERGTTNNTHIINHGYQDVYGGVSNGSIIESGGRQYVSANGTHQGQANNTVINGGSQTILDGGISTGTIIQSGSQYVYAGGTSNATTIISGRSTVMGGTANGTIINGGSQSVSSQGRVDGTTINMSGHQEITQGSLATNTTIDGGWQYVDSSSVENTTIKNGGEQRTVKSHALNTTIDGGLQVVDSSTAEITTIKSGGTQQLNNSQAMFTTIEGGT
;
A
#
# COMPACT_ATOMS: atom_id res chain seq x y z
N MET A 1 20.12 -3.62 -82.75
CA MET A 1 19.64 -2.63 -81.77
C MET A 1 19.01 -3.34 -80.56
N ASN A 2 19.79 -3.65 -79.57
CA ASN A 2 19.31 -4.29 -78.35
C ASN A 2 19.26 -3.24 -77.21
N ARG A 3 18.06 -2.98 -76.71
CA ARG A 3 17.86 -2.17 -75.51
C ARG A 3 17.75 -3.10 -74.31
N THR A 4 18.75 -3.10 -73.45
CA THR A 4 18.71 -3.70 -72.12
C THR A 4 18.14 -2.69 -71.13
N SER A 5 17.01 -3.04 -70.48
CA SER A 5 16.45 -2.29 -69.34
C SER A 5 17.21 -2.62 -68.07
N PRO A 6 17.41 -1.68 -67.14
CA PRO A 6 18.09 -1.97 -65.88
C PRO A 6 17.09 -2.52 -64.86
N HIS A 7 17.41 -3.73 -64.33
CA HIS A 7 16.75 -4.28 -63.15
C HIS A 7 17.17 -3.49 -61.92
N TYR A 8 16.27 -2.70 -61.36
CA TYR A 8 16.43 -2.10 -60.04
C TYR A 8 16.24 -3.16 -58.96
N CYS A 9 17.30 -3.36 -58.23
CA CYS A 9 17.38 -4.33 -57.13
C CYS A 9 16.54 -3.84 -55.91
N ARG A 10 15.41 -4.54 -55.64
CA ARG A 10 14.56 -4.32 -54.47
C ARG A 10 15.11 -5.05 -53.20
N ARG A 11 16.40 -4.92 -52.91
CA ARG A 11 17.04 -5.66 -51.79
C ARG A 11 17.55 -4.79 -50.64
N SER A 12 17.30 -3.50 -50.59
CA SER A 12 17.96 -2.63 -49.61
C SER A 12 17.11 -2.16 -48.40
N VAL A 13 15.80 -2.42 -48.37
CA VAL A 13 14.97 -1.92 -47.26
C VAL A 13 14.81 -2.94 -46.12
N LEU A 14 14.90 -4.24 -46.42
CA LEU A 14 14.75 -5.28 -45.38
C LEU A 14 16.04 -5.52 -44.60
N SER A 15 17.21 -5.21 -45.17
CA SER A 15 18.49 -5.40 -44.47
C SER A 15 18.85 -4.28 -43.50
N LEU A 16 18.26 -3.07 -43.63
CA LEU A 16 18.48 -1.99 -42.65
C LEU A 16 17.65 -2.14 -41.37
N LEU A 17 16.51 -2.80 -41.43
CA LEU A 17 15.67 -3.08 -40.27
C LEU A 17 16.24 -4.22 -39.38
N ILE A 18 16.97 -5.16 -39.98
CA ILE A 18 17.59 -6.28 -39.23
C ILE A 18 18.91 -5.84 -38.58
N SER A 19 19.64 -4.89 -39.14
CA SER A 19 20.90 -4.41 -38.58
C SER A 19 20.70 -3.43 -37.39
N ALA A 20 19.53 -2.80 -37.27
CA ALA A 20 19.21 -1.97 -36.09
C ALA A 20 18.85 -2.79 -34.84
N LEU A 21 18.41 -4.04 -35.02
CA LEU A 21 18.11 -4.98 -33.91
C LEU A 21 19.35 -5.66 -33.32
N ILE A 22 20.50 -5.65 -34.04
CA ILE A 22 21.72 -6.35 -33.61
C ILE A 22 22.68 -5.46 -32.81
N TYR A 23 22.44 -4.14 -32.77
CA TYR A 23 23.26 -3.15 -32.05
C TYR A 23 22.59 -2.58 -30.78
N ALA A 24 21.51 -3.18 -30.29
CA ALA A 24 21.07 -2.88 -28.93
C ALA A 24 22.09 -3.45 -27.96
N PRO A 25 22.70 -2.65 -27.06
CA PRO A 25 23.61 -3.19 -26.07
C PRO A 25 22.87 -4.24 -25.25
N PRO A 26 23.53 -5.39 -24.90
CA PRO A 26 22.91 -6.40 -24.07
C PRO A 26 22.61 -5.80 -22.69
N GLY A 27 21.31 -5.55 -22.40
CA GLY A 27 20.88 -5.02 -21.12
C GLY A 27 19.71 -4.05 -21.12
N MET A 28 19.30 -3.51 -22.27
CA MET A 28 18.06 -2.71 -22.34
C MET A 28 16.97 -3.56 -23.01
N ALA A 29 16.17 -4.25 -22.19
CA ALA A 29 14.87 -4.73 -22.65
C ALA A 29 14.02 -3.50 -22.99
N ALA A 30 13.67 -3.34 -24.29
CA ALA A 30 12.79 -2.25 -24.70
C ALA A 30 11.41 -2.49 -24.07
N PHE A 31 10.96 -1.62 -23.19
CA PHE A 31 9.60 -1.63 -22.63
C PHE A 31 8.72 -0.59 -23.34
N THR A 32 7.40 -0.79 -23.23
CA THR A 32 6.42 0.15 -23.79
C THR A 32 6.30 1.38 -22.89
N SER A 33 6.81 2.53 -23.33
CA SER A 33 6.82 3.77 -22.53
C SER A 33 5.43 4.40 -22.33
N ASN A 34 4.48 4.16 -23.26
CA ASN A 34 3.10 4.62 -23.15
C ASN A 34 2.15 3.46 -23.49
N VAL A 35 1.49 2.94 -22.48
CA VAL A 35 0.60 1.77 -22.57
C VAL A 35 -0.82 2.25 -22.80
N ILE A 36 -1.38 1.97 -23.98
CA ILE A 36 -2.76 2.26 -24.39
C ILE A 36 -3.55 0.99 -24.76
N GLY A 37 -2.97 -0.18 -24.54
CA GLY A 37 -3.52 -1.52 -24.75
C GLY A 37 -3.03 -2.45 -23.66
N VAL A 38 -2.93 -3.75 -23.95
CA VAL A 38 -2.46 -4.76 -22.98
C VAL A 38 -0.99 -5.07 -23.24
N VAL A 39 -0.18 -4.99 -22.19
CA VAL A 39 1.25 -5.31 -22.18
C VAL A 39 1.53 -6.32 -21.06
N ASN A 40 2.34 -7.33 -21.33
CA ASN A 40 2.63 -8.39 -20.37
C ASN A 40 4.14 -8.57 -20.18
N ASP A 41 4.53 -8.93 -18.95
CA ASP A 41 5.86 -9.43 -18.57
C ASP A 41 7.02 -8.48 -18.95
N GLU A 42 6.80 -7.16 -18.93
CA GLU A 42 7.84 -6.18 -19.21
C GLU A 42 8.69 -5.84 -17.98
N THR A 43 9.96 -5.54 -18.26
CA THR A 43 10.88 -4.96 -17.29
C THR A 43 11.03 -3.47 -17.54
N VAL A 44 10.69 -2.65 -16.55
CA VAL A 44 10.73 -1.19 -16.63
C VAL A 44 11.92 -0.67 -15.81
N ASP A 45 12.93 -0.16 -16.49
CA ASP A 45 14.11 0.51 -15.93
C ASP A 45 14.18 2.00 -16.29
N GLY A 46 13.15 2.52 -16.93
CA GLY A 46 12.92 3.90 -17.29
C GLY A 46 11.51 4.35 -16.91
N SER A 47 10.89 5.23 -17.69
CA SER A 47 9.57 5.78 -17.41
C SER A 47 8.50 5.14 -18.29
N GLN A 48 7.53 4.49 -17.67
CA GLN A 48 6.34 3.91 -18.31
C GLN A 48 5.07 4.59 -17.79
N LYS A 49 4.18 4.99 -18.71
CA LYS A 49 2.84 5.49 -18.39
C LYS A 49 1.79 4.46 -18.81
N VAL A 50 0.88 4.13 -17.90
CA VAL A 50 -0.29 3.27 -18.17
C VAL A 50 -1.53 4.16 -18.18
N ASP A 51 -1.99 4.52 -19.37
CA ASP A 51 -3.10 5.46 -19.55
C ASP A 51 -4.47 4.77 -19.38
N GLU A 52 -5.57 5.51 -19.39
CA GLU A 52 -6.94 5.05 -19.10
C GLU A 52 -7.40 3.79 -19.86
N ARG A 53 -6.82 3.48 -21.01
CA ARG A 53 -7.08 2.27 -21.81
C ARG A 53 -5.96 1.24 -21.72
N GLY A 54 -4.92 1.56 -20.94
CA GLY A 54 -3.74 0.73 -20.77
C GLY A 54 -3.93 -0.32 -19.67
N THR A 55 -3.41 -1.50 -19.89
CA THR A 55 -3.29 -2.55 -18.88
C THR A 55 -1.90 -3.16 -18.96
N THR A 56 -1.23 -3.24 -17.82
CA THR A 56 0.02 -3.99 -17.69
C THR A 56 -0.19 -5.20 -16.80
N ASN A 57 0.45 -6.32 -17.14
CA ASN A 57 0.45 -7.53 -16.31
C ASN A 57 1.89 -7.96 -16.04
N ASN A 58 2.18 -8.31 -14.78
CA ASN A 58 3.47 -8.83 -14.30
C ASN A 58 4.66 -7.91 -14.63
N THR A 59 4.51 -6.60 -14.48
CA THR A 59 5.59 -5.65 -14.75
C THR A 59 6.65 -5.71 -13.64
N HIS A 60 7.94 -5.88 -14.01
CA HIS A 60 9.08 -5.73 -13.12
C HIS A 60 9.62 -4.30 -13.19
N ILE A 61 9.53 -3.54 -12.10
CA ILE A 61 10.01 -2.16 -12.01
C ILE A 61 11.34 -2.18 -11.23
N ILE A 62 12.45 -1.95 -11.91
CA ILE A 62 13.81 -2.11 -11.40
C ILE A 62 14.67 -0.85 -11.63
N ASN A 63 15.81 -0.77 -10.98
CA ASN A 63 16.89 0.18 -11.31
C ASN A 63 16.45 1.63 -11.45
N HIS A 64 15.63 2.16 -10.53
CA HIS A 64 15.01 3.49 -10.60
C HIS A 64 13.91 3.63 -11.68
N GLY A 65 13.44 2.52 -12.23
CA GLY A 65 12.26 2.48 -13.10
C GLY A 65 11.05 3.12 -12.45
N TYR A 66 10.23 3.74 -13.27
CA TYR A 66 9.06 4.48 -12.84
C TYR A 66 7.84 4.04 -13.66
N GLN A 67 6.80 3.56 -13.01
CA GLN A 67 5.53 3.28 -13.66
C GLN A 67 4.45 4.22 -13.13
N ASP A 68 3.80 4.96 -14.01
CA ASP A 68 2.68 5.86 -13.73
C ASP A 68 1.37 5.24 -14.22
N VAL A 69 0.59 4.67 -13.31
CA VAL A 69 -0.75 4.12 -13.59
C VAL A 69 -1.76 5.26 -13.50
N TYR A 70 -1.90 5.99 -14.62
CA TYR A 70 -2.71 7.20 -14.75
C TYR A 70 -4.06 6.89 -15.38
N GLY A 71 -5.02 6.48 -14.57
CA GLY A 71 -6.34 6.03 -15.01
C GLY A 71 -6.38 4.64 -15.64
N GLY A 72 -5.23 3.98 -15.77
CA GLY A 72 -5.11 2.62 -16.31
C GLY A 72 -5.10 1.54 -15.24
N VAL A 73 -4.69 0.32 -15.63
CA VAL A 73 -4.65 -0.86 -14.75
C VAL A 73 -3.28 -1.51 -14.77
N SER A 74 -2.73 -1.81 -13.59
CA SER A 74 -1.50 -2.58 -13.43
C SER A 74 -1.78 -3.80 -12.55
N ASN A 75 -1.53 -5.00 -13.06
CA ASN A 75 -1.76 -6.25 -12.35
C ASN A 75 -0.44 -6.98 -12.09
N GLY A 76 -0.22 -7.44 -10.86
CA GLY A 76 0.89 -8.28 -10.48
C GLY A 76 2.27 -7.65 -10.63
N SER A 77 2.38 -6.32 -10.53
CA SER A 77 3.68 -5.65 -10.61
C SER A 77 4.58 -6.02 -9.45
N ILE A 78 5.88 -6.16 -9.72
CA ILE A 78 6.92 -6.33 -8.71
C ILE A 78 7.79 -5.07 -8.72
N ILE A 79 7.89 -4.39 -7.57
CA ILE A 79 8.66 -3.15 -7.43
C ILE A 79 9.90 -3.44 -6.61
N GLU A 80 11.03 -3.57 -7.32
CA GLU A 80 12.33 -3.85 -6.71
C GLU A 80 12.97 -2.59 -6.13
N SER A 81 14.09 -2.75 -5.47
CA SER A 81 14.85 -1.64 -4.86
C SER A 81 15.11 -0.52 -5.88
N GLY A 82 14.74 0.70 -5.50
CA GLY A 82 14.83 1.88 -6.36
C GLY A 82 13.66 2.05 -7.35
N GLY A 83 12.87 1.01 -7.62
CA GLY A 83 11.68 1.08 -8.47
C GLY A 83 10.53 1.87 -7.82
N ARG A 84 9.70 2.51 -8.62
CA ARG A 84 8.57 3.32 -8.15
C ARG A 84 7.34 3.11 -9.01
N GLN A 85 6.19 2.95 -8.35
CA GLN A 85 4.89 2.92 -9.01
C GLN A 85 4.00 4.02 -8.42
N TYR A 86 3.38 4.81 -9.27
CA TYR A 86 2.36 5.79 -8.88
C TYR A 86 1.02 5.36 -9.43
N VAL A 87 -0.04 5.57 -8.67
CA VAL A 87 -1.40 5.18 -9.03
C VAL A 87 -2.31 6.37 -8.78
N SER A 88 -2.92 6.90 -9.83
CA SER A 88 -3.77 8.08 -9.75
C SER A 88 -4.88 8.06 -10.80
N ALA A 89 -5.91 8.88 -10.61
CA ALA A 89 -6.95 9.04 -11.60
C ALA A 89 -6.48 9.88 -12.81
N ASN A 90 -7.09 9.59 -13.98
CA ASN A 90 -7.10 10.45 -15.14
C ASN A 90 -8.54 10.95 -15.37
N GLY A 91 -8.84 12.14 -14.86
CA GLY A 91 -10.22 12.65 -14.87
C GLY A 91 -11.16 11.72 -14.09
N THR A 92 -12.13 11.09 -14.77
CA THR A 92 -13.09 10.16 -14.16
C THR A 92 -12.61 8.70 -14.12
N HIS A 93 -11.48 8.39 -14.74
CA HIS A 93 -10.91 7.04 -14.79
C HIS A 93 -9.96 6.84 -13.61
N GLN A 94 -10.30 5.92 -12.72
CA GLN A 94 -9.45 5.57 -11.58
C GLN A 94 -8.25 4.74 -12.01
N GLY A 95 -7.05 5.11 -11.55
CA GLY A 95 -5.88 4.26 -11.67
C GLY A 95 -5.99 3.06 -10.72
N GLN A 96 -5.66 1.86 -11.17
CA GLN A 96 -5.77 0.63 -10.38
C GLN A 96 -4.46 -0.15 -10.40
N ALA A 97 -3.96 -0.52 -9.22
CA ALA A 97 -2.85 -1.43 -9.06
C ALA A 97 -3.31 -2.64 -8.24
N ASN A 98 -3.27 -3.82 -8.85
CA ASN A 98 -3.76 -5.05 -8.24
C ASN A 98 -2.61 -6.04 -8.00
N ASN A 99 -2.57 -6.64 -6.80
CA ASN A 99 -1.61 -7.68 -6.41
C ASN A 99 -0.14 -7.24 -6.61
N THR A 100 0.18 -6.00 -6.29
CA THR A 100 1.55 -5.49 -6.36
C THR A 100 2.40 -6.08 -5.24
N VAL A 101 3.61 -6.52 -5.56
CA VAL A 101 4.64 -6.91 -4.59
C VAL A 101 5.69 -5.82 -4.49
N ILE A 102 5.90 -5.26 -3.31
CA ILE A 102 6.95 -4.26 -3.06
C ILE A 102 8.13 -4.97 -2.37
N ASN A 103 9.24 -5.06 -3.08
CA ASN A 103 10.48 -5.71 -2.64
C ASN A 103 11.64 -4.70 -2.62
N GLY A 104 11.56 -3.73 -1.72
CA GLY A 104 12.56 -2.66 -1.56
C GLY A 104 12.26 -1.36 -2.30
N GLY A 105 11.28 -1.35 -3.20
CA GLY A 105 10.83 -0.15 -3.90
C GLY A 105 9.70 0.62 -3.19
N SER A 106 8.96 1.41 -3.94
CA SER A 106 7.83 2.17 -3.40
C SER A 106 6.63 2.22 -4.33
N GLN A 107 5.44 2.16 -3.72
CA GLN A 107 4.15 2.41 -4.37
C GLN A 107 3.49 3.64 -3.75
N THR A 108 3.02 4.56 -4.56
CA THR A 108 2.34 5.79 -4.11
C THR A 108 0.94 5.86 -4.71
N ILE A 109 -0.05 5.92 -3.84
CA ILE A 109 -1.46 6.01 -4.21
C ILE A 109 -1.91 7.45 -3.99
N LEU A 110 -2.26 8.11 -5.06
CA LEU A 110 -2.69 9.51 -5.10
C LEU A 110 -4.22 9.60 -5.30
N ASP A 111 -4.72 10.81 -5.42
CA ASP A 111 -6.15 11.07 -5.61
C ASP A 111 -6.76 10.23 -6.75
N GLY A 112 -7.87 9.55 -6.43
CA GLY A 112 -8.57 8.64 -7.33
C GLY A 112 -7.80 7.37 -7.71
N GLY A 113 -6.61 7.14 -7.15
CA GLY A 113 -5.88 5.88 -7.29
C GLY A 113 -6.38 4.83 -6.30
N ILE A 114 -6.37 3.58 -6.72
CA ILE A 114 -6.74 2.42 -5.90
C ILE A 114 -5.67 1.35 -6.01
N SER A 115 -5.17 0.87 -4.87
CA SER A 115 -4.39 -0.36 -4.81
C SER A 115 -5.18 -1.47 -4.10
N THR A 116 -5.05 -2.71 -4.58
CA THR A 116 -5.72 -3.87 -3.98
C THR A 116 -4.76 -5.05 -3.89
N GLY A 117 -4.68 -5.68 -2.72
CA GLY A 117 -3.87 -6.89 -2.52
C GLY A 117 -2.36 -6.64 -2.55
N THR A 118 -1.89 -5.44 -2.20
CA THR A 118 -0.45 -5.14 -2.15
C THR A 118 0.24 -5.94 -1.04
N ILE A 119 1.37 -6.57 -1.35
CA ILE A 119 2.25 -7.24 -0.39
C ILE A 119 3.53 -6.42 -0.25
N ILE A 120 3.81 -5.92 0.96
CA ILE A 120 5.03 -5.18 1.27
C ILE A 120 6.00 -6.14 1.97
N GLN A 121 6.89 -6.77 1.20
CA GLN A 121 7.96 -7.62 1.74
C GLN A 121 9.04 -6.77 2.39
N SER A 122 9.42 -5.67 1.71
CA SER A 122 10.28 -4.59 2.17
C SER A 122 9.97 -3.34 1.34
N GLY A 123 10.45 -2.16 1.76
CA GLY A 123 10.12 -0.92 1.08
C GLY A 123 8.84 -0.27 1.60
N SER A 124 8.15 0.51 0.78
CA SER A 124 7.09 1.40 1.30
C SER A 124 5.90 1.56 0.36
N GLN A 125 4.71 1.66 0.98
CA GLN A 125 3.49 2.14 0.33
C GLN A 125 3.08 3.46 0.96
N TYR A 126 2.68 4.45 0.14
CA TYR A 126 2.16 5.75 0.56
C TYR A 126 0.76 5.94 0.02
N VAL A 127 -0.19 6.30 0.88
CA VAL A 127 -1.59 6.54 0.52
C VAL A 127 -1.94 7.98 0.91
N TYR A 128 -2.04 8.84 -0.07
CA TYR A 128 -2.35 10.25 0.13
C TYR A 128 -3.87 10.51 0.06
N ALA A 129 -4.27 11.73 0.40
CA ALA A 129 -5.66 12.16 0.32
C ALA A 129 -6.29 11.81 -1.02
N GLY A 130 -7.52 11.26 -1.00
CA GLY A 130 -8.22 10.76 -2.18
C GLY A 130 -7.75 9.39 -2.70
N GLY A 131 -6.60 8.90 -2.26
CA GLY A 131 -6.11 7.55 -2.56
C GLY A 131 -6.70 6.49 -1.64
N THR A 132 -6.85 5.27 -2.15
CA THR A 132 -7.38 4.13 -1.39
C THR A 132 -6.51 2.90 -1.55
N SER A 133 -6.20 2.25 -0.44
CA SER A 133 -5.49 0.98 -0.39
C SER A 133 -6.38 -0.09 0.26
N ASN A 134 -6.56 -1.25 -0.40
CA ASN A 134 -7.37 -2.35 0.09
C ASN A 134 -6.52 -3.63 0.25
N ALA A 135 -6.72 -4.36 1.34
CA ALA A 135 -6.11 -5.65 1.61
C ALA A 135 -4.57 -5.66 1.48
N THR A 136 -3.90 -4.64 2.03
CA THR A 136 -2.44 -4.60 2.07
C THR A 136 -1.90 -5.53 3.15
N THR A 137 -0.93 -6.38 2.82
CA THR A 137 -0.18 -7.20 3.78
C THR A 137 1.22 -6.65 3.96
N ILE A 138 1.59 -6.29 5.20
CA ILE A 138 2.91 -5.76 5.54
C ILE A 138 3.70 -6.86 6.26
N ILE A 139 4.78 -7.34 5.64
CA ILE A 139 5.64 -8.40 6.20
C ILE A 139 6.79 -7.78 6.99
N SER A 140 7.56 -6.84 6.40
CA SER A 140 8.63 -6.13 7.11
C SER A 140 8.86 -4.69 6.62
N GLY A 141 8.04 -4.21 5.69
CA GLY A 141 8.10 -2.84 5.18
C GLY A 141 7.18 -1.87 5.93
N ARG A 142 6.82 -0.78 5.26
CA ARG A 142 5.97 0.26 5.83
C ARG A 142 4.81 0.65 4.90
N SER A 143 3.62 0.85 5.47
CA SER A 143 2.52 1.59 4.83
C SER A 143 2.33 2.92 5.56
N THR A 144 2.26 4.03 4.83
CA THR A 144 2.02 5.37 5.39
C THR A 144 0.76 5.97 4.76
N VAL A 145 -0.25 6.22 5.58
CA VAL A 145 -1.55 6.77 5.16
C VAL A 145 -1.61 8.24 5.60
N MET A 146 -1.47 9.16 4.66
CA MET A 146 -1.46 10.61 4.89
C MET A 146 -2.73 11.24 4.29
N GLY A 147 -3.80 11.28 5.06
CA GLY A 147 -5.11 11.78 4.61
C GLY A 147 -5.87 10.83 3.67
N GLY A 148 -5.28 9.71 3.30
CA GLY A 148 -5.90 8.69 2.46
C GLY A 148 -6.72 7.67 3.27
N THR A 149 -7.13 6.60 2.60
CA THR A 149 -7.90 5.51 3.20
C THR A 149 -7.19 4.16 3.00
N ALA A 150 -7.11 3.34 4.07
CA ALA A 150 -6.62 1.97 3.96
C ALA A 150 -7.58 0.99 4.66
N ASN A 151 -8.01 -0.04 3.93
CA ASN A 151 -8.98 -1.02 4.42
C ASN A 151 -8.36 -2.42 4.43
N GLY A 152 -8.63 -3.19 5.49
CA GLY A 152 -8.23 -4.60 5.60
C GLY A 152 -6.72 -4.81 5.62
N THR A 153 -5.94 -3.92 6.24
CA THR A 153 -4.48 -4.08 6.34
C THR A 153 -4.12 -5.17 7.33
N ILE A 154 -3.19 -6.06 6.96
CA ILE A 154 -2.60 -7.07 7.84
C ILE A 154 -1.13 -6.71 8.09
N ILE A 155 -0.75 -6.52 9.35
CA ILE A 155 0.61 -6.16 9.76
C ILE A 155 1.24 -7.36 10.49
N ASN A 156 2.11 -8.09 9.80
CA ASN A 156 2.75 -9.30 10.34
C ASN A 156 4.11 -9.03 11.03
N GLY A 157 4.78 -7.92 10.70
CA GLY A 157 6.10 -7.61 11.29
C GLY A 157 6.64 -6.25 10.88
N GLY A 158 5.95 -5.54 10.01
CA GLY A 158 6.28 -4.17 9.61
C GLY A 158 5.48 -3.12 10.36
N SER A 159 5.27 -1.96 9.74
CA SER A 159 4.56 -0.87 10.37
C SER A 159 3.55 -0.18 9.44
N GLN A 160 2.47 0.31 10.03
CA GLN A 160 1.55 1.25 9.40
C GLN A 160 1.50 2.55 10.20
N SER A 161 1.70 3.69 9.55
CA SER A 161 1.56 5.02 10.14
C SER A 161 0.41 5.76 9.48
N VAL A 162 -0.51 6.31 10.28
CA VAL A 162 -1.71 7.01 9.82
C VAL A 162 -1.71 8.41 10.38
N SER A 163 -1.77 9.41 9.52
CA SER A 163 -1.66 10.82 9.89
C SER A 163 -2.53 11.72 8.99
N SER A 164 -2.58 13.00 9.34
CA SER A 164 -3.24 14.02 8.51
C SER A 164 -4.72 13.71 8.24
N GLN A 165 -5.46 13.26 9.29
CA GLN A 165 -6.87 12.86 9.21
C GLN A 165 -7.09 11.61 8.32
N GLY A 166 -6.06 10.79 8.14
CA GLY A 166 -6.15 9.50 7.44
C GLY A 166 -7.14 8.55 8.12
N ARG A 167 -7.70 7.64 7.35
CA ARG A 167 -8.69 6.65 7.82
C ARG A 167 -8.23 5.25 7.54
N VAL A 168 -8.34 4.38 8.54
CA VAL A 168 -8.07 2.95 8.38
C VAL A 168 -9.20 2.13 8.98
N ASP A 169 -9.57 1.07 8.29
CA ASP A 169 -10.63 0.17 8.72
C ASP A 169 -10.19 -1.30 8.60
N GLY A 170 -10.56 -2.12 9.59
CA GLY A 170 -10.34 -3.57 9.55
C GLY A 170 -8.86 -3.96 9.63
N THR A 171 -8.01 -3.21 10.33
CA THR A 171 -6.59 -3.55 10.48
C THR A 171 -6.39 -4.71 11.46
N THR A 172 -5.58 -5.70 11.08
CA THR A 172 -5.08 -6.75 11.98
C THR A 172 -3.60 -6.54 12.25
N ILE A 173 -3.21 -6.41 13.52
CA ILE A 173 -1.84 -6.19 13.97
C ILE A 173 -1.37 -7.44 14.69
N ASN A 174 -0.61 -8.28 14.00
CA ASN A 174 -0.07 -9.52 14.55
C ASN A 174 1.23 -9.25 15.35
N MET A 175 1.74 -10.28 16.02
CA MET A 175 2.98 -10.20 16.79
C MET A 175 4.11 -9.54 15.97
N SER A 176 4.83 -8.60 16.57
CA SER A 176 5.83 -7.74 15.95
C SER A 176 5.31 -6.70 14.94
N GLY A 177 4.01 -6.68 14.66
CA GLY A 177 3.37 -5.61 13.88
C GLY A 177 3.17 -4.36 14.71
N HIS A 178 3.28 -3.19 14.07
CA HIS A 178 3.12 -1.89 14.72
C HIS A 178 2.21 -0.98 13.90
N GLN A 179 1.24 -0.33 14.58
CA GLN A 179 0.40 0.71 13.98
C GLN A 179 0.46 1.99 14.80
N GLU A 180 0.63 3.12 14.13
CA GLU A 180 0.64 4.46 14.72
C GLU A 180 -0.47 5.31 14.10
N ILE A 181 -1.35 5.88 14.94
CA ILE A 181 -2.49 6.72 14.54
C ILE A 181 -2.31 8.10 15.16
N THR A 182 -2.14 9.13 14.34
CA THR A 182 -1.80 10.48 14.78
C THR A 182 -2.57 11.57 14.03
N GLN A 183 -2.50 12.80 14.52
CA GLN A 183 -2.96 14.01 13.81
C GLN A 183 -4.43 13.95 13.38
N GLY A 184 -5.34 13.62 14.30
CA GLY A 184 -6.78 13.61 14.05
C GLY A 184 -7.26 12.47 13.14
N SER A 185 -6.46 11.42 13.01
CA SER A 185 -6.80 10.26 12.22
C SER A 185 -7.78 9.31 12.93
N LEU A 186 -8.40 8.42 12.18
CA LEU A 186 -9.37 7.46 12.70
C LEU A 186 -8.99 6.04 12.30
N ALA A 187 -8.94 5.14 13.29
CA ALA A 187 -8.86 3.69 13.05
C ALA A 187 -10.13 3.02 13.58
N THR A 188 -10.76 2.20 12.73
CA THR A 188 -11.96 1.45 13.07
C THR A 188 -11.74 -0.06 12.89
N ASN A 189 -12.47 -0.86 13.69
CA ASN A 189 -12.45 -2.32 13.57
C ASN A 189 -11.04 -2.95 13.62
N THR A 190 -10.18 -2.46 14.53
CA THR A 190 -8.80 -2.95 14.65
C THR A 190 -8.75 -4.18 15.54
N THR A 191 -8.04 -5.23 15.11
CA THR A 191 -7.66 -6.37 15.93
C THR A 191 -6.16 -6.32 16.23
N ILE A 192 -5.79 -6.22 17.51
CA ILE A 192 -4.39 -6.26 17.98
C ILE A 192 -4.14 -7.66 18.55
N ASP A 193 -3.48 -8.51 17.76
CA ASP A 193 -3.21 -9.91 18.08
C ASP A 193 -1.71 -10.10 18.40
N GLY A 194 -1.32 -9.76 19.60
CA GLY A 194 0.08 -9.80 20.04
C GLY A 194 0.95 -8.66 19.49
N GLY A 195 0.40 -7.76 18.69
CA GLY A 195 1.09 -6.58 18.16
C GLY A 195 0.87 -5.32 19.01
N TRP A 196 1.22 -4.17 18.49
CA TRP A 196 1.15 -2.91 19.21
C TRP A 196 0.51 -1.77 18.39
N GLN A 197 -0.41 -1.02 19.01
CA GLN A 197 -1.03 0.16 18.44
C GLN A 197 -0.78 1.39 19.35
N TYR A 198 -0.26 2.47 18.77
CA TYR A 198 -0.10 3.76 19.41
C TYR A 198 -1.04 4.79 18.79
N VAL A 199 -1.76 5.53 19.65
CA VAL A 199 -2.77 6.52 19.23
C VAL A 199 -2.47 7.83 19.93
N ASP A 200 -2.15 8.88 19.18
CA ASP A 200 -1.93 10.22 19.74
C ASP A 200 -2.79 11.27 19.03
N SER A 201 -3.54 12.05 19.82
CA SER A 201 -4.38 13.13 19.32
C SER A 201 -5.33 12.67 18.20
N SER A 202 -5.93 11.49 18.36
CA SER A 202 -6.68 10.75 17.32
C SER A 202 -7.81 9.94 17.96
N SER A 203 -8.55 9.18 17.13
CA SER A 203 -9.64 8.33 17.62
C SER A 203 -9.51 6.90 17.13
N VAL A 204 -9.90 5.96 17.98
CA VAL A 204 -10.04 4.54 17.65
C VAL A 204 -11.39 4.02 18.08
N GLU A 205 -12.00 3.18 17.24
CA GLU A 205 -13.33 2.62 17.48
C GLU A 205 -13.34 1.12 17.19
N ASN A 206 -14.08 0.35 17.99
CA ASN A 206 -14.24 -1.08 17.82
C ASN A 206 -12.89 -1.85 17.82
N THR A 207 -12.04 -1.63 18.83
CA THR A 207 -10.76 -2.32 18.94
C THR A 207 -10.88 -3.60 19.76
N THR A 208 -10.31 -4.69 19.26
CA THR A 208 -10.12 -5.93 20.03
C THR A 208 -8.64 -6.14 20.31
N ILE A 209 -8.25 -6.25 21.59
CA ILE A 209 -6.88 -6.46 22.04
C ILE A 209 -6.79 -7.86 22.64
N LYS A 210 -5.99 -8.74 22.06
CA LYS A 210 -5.89 -10.14 22.49
C LYS A 210 -4.45 -10.66 22.42
N ASN A 211 -4.22 -11.84 23.03
CA ASN A 211 -2.95 -12.57 22.96
C ASN A 211 -1.72 -11.75 23.33
N GLY A 212 -1.82 -10.92 24.38
CA GLY A 212 -0.72 -10.04 24.80
C GLY A 212 -0.51 -8.80 23.93
N GLY A 213 -1.45 -8.49 23.04
CA GLY A 213 -1.42 -7.23 22.29
C GLY A 213 -1.54 -5.99 23.17
N GLU A 214 -1.00 -4.88 22.74
CA GLU A 214 -1.02 -3.61 23.48
C GLU A 214 -1.59 -2.47 22.65
N GLN A 215 -2.50 -1.70 23.27
CA GLN A 215 -2.95 -0.41 22.77
C GLN A 215 -2.57 0.68 23.77
N ARG A 216 -1.93 1.74 23.29
CA ARG A 216 -1.69 2.95 24.08
C ARG A 216 -2.34 4.16 23.41
N THR A 217 -3.19 4.86 24.17
CA THR A 217 -3.84 6.09 23.73
C THR A 217 -3.31 7.27 24.52
N VAL A 218 -2.94 8.36 23.83
CA VAL A 218 -2.45 9.61 24.40
C VAL A 218 -3.25 10.77 23.85
N LYS A 219 -3.88 11.57 24.70
CA LYS A 219 -4.74 12.71 24.29
C LYS A 219 -5.77 12.32 23.22
N SER A 220 -6.32 11.13 23.35
CA SER A 220 -7.10 10.44 22.31
C SER A 220 -8.44 9.94 22.85
N HIS A 221 -9.28 9.45 21.95
CA HIS A 221 -10.53 8.81 22.31
C HIS A 221 -10.56 7.36 21.82
N ALA A 222 -10.80 6.43 22.74
CA ALA A 222 -11.02 5.02 22.44
C ALA A 222 -12.48 4.65 22.75
N LEU A 223 -13.21 4.23 21.72
CA LEU A 223 -14.61 3.83 21.83
C LEU A 223 -14.76 2.35 21.52
N ASN A 224 -15.51 1.66 22.37
CA ASN A 224 -15.86 0.23 22.20
C ASN A 224 -14.63 -0.66 22.06
N THR A 225 -13.86 -0.78 23.15
CA THR A 225 -12.67 -1.65 23.20
C THR A 225 -12.99 -2.95 23.95
N THR A 226 -12.62 -4.09 23.36
CA THR A 226 -12.60 -5.39 24.04
C THR A 226 -11.17 -5.79 24.33
N ILE A 227 -10.84 -6.08 25.60
CA ILE A 227 -9.51 -6.50 26.04
C ILE A 227 -9.60 -7.96 26.49
N ASP A 228 -9.05 -8.89 25.71
CA ASP A 228 -9.11 -10.33 25.91
C ASP A 228 -7.70 -10.91 25.99
N GLY A 229 -7.07 -10.81 27.16
CA GLY A 229 -5.68 -11.25 27.39
C GLY A 229 -4.62 -10.25 26.85
N GLY A 230 -4.97 -8.97 26.70
CA GLY A 230 -4.05 -7.90 26.28
C GLY A 230 -4.05 -6.73 27.26
N LEU A 231 -3.39 -5.63 26.86
CA LEU A 231 -3.23 -4.41 27.65
C LEU A 231 -3.74 -3.18 26.90
N GLN A 232 -4.59 -2.38 27.55
CA GLN A 232 -4.88 -1.01 27.11
C GLN A 232 -4.32 -0.02 28.11
N VAL A 233 -3.48 0.93 27.67
CA VAL A 233 -2.97 2.05 28.45
C VAL A 233 -3.62 3.32 27.94
N VAL A 234 -4.32 4.03 28.84
CA VAL A 234 -5.06 5.26 28.53
C VAL A 234 -4.38 6.41 29.26
N ASP A 235 -3.66 7.28 28.52
CA ASP A 235 -2.91 8.42 29.03
C ASP A 235 -3.55 9.74 28.63
N SER A 236 -4.00 10.55 29.57
CA SER A 236 -4.64 11.86 29.31
C SER A 236 -5.75 11.76 28.24
N SER A 237 -6.47 10.65 28.23
CA SER A 237 -7.38 10.20 27.18
C SER A 237 -8.74 9.80 27.76
N THR A 238 -9.69 9.51 26.91
CA THR A 238 -10.98 8.93 27.28
C THR A 238 -11.15 7.54 26.68
N ALA A 239 -11.51 6.56 27.51
CA ALA A 239 -11.96 5.25 27.07
C ALA A 239 -13.47 5.14 27.36
N GLU A 240 -14.25 4.80 26.35
CA GLU A 240 -15.70 4.66 26.47
C GLU A 240 -16.14 3.29 25.97
N ILE A 241 -17.00 2.62 26.73
CA ILE A 241 -17.51 1.26 26.43
C ILE A 241 -16.35 0.27 26.33
N THR A 242 -15.70 -0.03 27.46
CA THR A 242 -14.63 -1.04 27.49
C THR A 242 -15.12 -2.34 28.13
N THR A 243 -14.90 -3.48 27.48
CA THR A 243 -15.12 -4.80 28.07
C THR A 243 -13.76 -5.46 28.33
N ILE A 244 -13.50 -5.77 29.62
CA ILE A 244 -12.24 -6.40 30.06
C ILE A 244 -12.54 -7.85 30.41
N LYS A 245 -12.03 -8.79 29.61
CA LYS A 245 -12.16 -10.22 29.80
C LYS A 245 -10.98 -10.80 30.57
N SER A 246 -10.99 -12.12 30.78
CA SER A 246 -9.95 -12.82 31.53
C SER A 246 -8.55 -12.58 30.95
N GLY A 247 -7.61 -12.19 31.81
CA GLY A 247 -6.25 -11.85 31.43
C GLY A 247 -6.07 -10.48 30.77
N GLY A 248 -7.18 -9.75 30.54
CA GLY A 248 -7.13 -8.38 30.03
C GLY A 248 -6.83 -7.37 31.16
N THR A 249 -6.13 -6.30 30.82
CA THR A 249 -5.82 -5.20 31.75
C THR A 249 -6.06 -3.84 31.08
N GLN A 250 -6.72 -2.94 31.80
CA GLN A 250 -6.81 -1.52 31.43
C GLN A 250 -6.09 -0.67 32.46
N GLN A 251 -5.16 0.17 32.04
CA GLN A 251 -4.44 1.14 32.86
C GLN A 251 -4.87 2.55 32.53
N LEU A 252 -5.22 3.35 33.55
CA LEU A 252 -5.67 4.73 33.39
C LEU A 252 -4.67 5.70 34.03
N ASN A 253 -4.07 6.60 33.27
CA ASN A 253 -3.17 7.64 33.74
C ASN A 253 -3.75 9.02 33.39
N ASN A 254 -4.20 9.79 34.39
CA ASN A 254 -4.87 11.08 34.19
C ASN A 254 -6.01 11.02 33.14
N SER A 255 -6.77 9.94 33.17
CA SER A 255 -7.71 9.56 32.12
C SER A 255 -9.10 9.25 32.68
N GLN A 256 -10.08 9.18 31.81
CA GLN A 256 -11.44 8.79 32.16
C GLN A 256 -11.81 7.47 31.47
N ALA A 257 -12.42 6.56 32.22
CA ALA A 257 -13.10 5.39 31.68
C ALA A 257 -14.59 5.49 31.99
N MET A 258 -15.42 5.31 30.97
CA MET A 258 -16.88 5.32 31.08
C MET A 258 -17.44 4.01 30.56
N PHE A 259 -18.44 3.48 31.26
CA PHE A 259 -19.12 2.24 30.87
C PHE A 259 -18.17 1.03 30.70
N THR A 260 -17.25 0.85 31.67
CA THR A 260 -16.35 -0.30 31.68
C THR A 260 -17.04 -1.51 32.33
N THR A 261 -17.05 -2.63 31.64
CA THR A 261 -17.50 -3.94 32.14
C THR A 261 -16.31 -4.86 32.35
N ILE A 262 -16.19 -5.47 33.54
CA ILE A 262 -15.10 -6.39 33.89
C ILE A 262 -15.67 -7.80 34.00
N GLU A 263 -15.26 -8.69 33.11
CA GLU A 263 -15.68 -10.10 33.02
C GLU A 263 -14.54 -11.07 33.38
N GLY A 264 -13.64 -10.67 34.27
CA GLY A 264 -12.53 -11.51 34.76
C GLY A 264 -11.11 -10.95 34.51
N GLY A 265 -11.00 -9.71 34.10
CA GLY A 265 -9.74 -8.96 33.98
C GLY A 265 -9.56 -7.91 35.09
N THR A 266 -8.65 -6.96 34.90
CA THR A 266 -8.33 -5.84 35.80
C THR A 266 -8.16 -4.53 35.04
#